data_27f82bb6742658115c124b0b55434d62
#
_entry.id   27f82bb6742658115c124b0b55434d62
#
_cell.length_a   1.000
_cell.length_b   1.000
_cell.length_c   1.000
_cell.angle_alpha   90.00
_cell.angle_beta   90.00
_cell.angle_gamma   90.00
#
_symmetry.space_group_name_H-M   'P 1'
#
loop_
_entity.id
_entity.type
_entity.pdbx_description
1 polymer ?
#
loop_
_entity_poly.entity_id
_entity_poly.type
_entity_poly.pdbx_seq_one_letter_code
_entity_poly.pdbx_strand_id
1 'polypeptide(L)'
;MKQIFGLFALLLGVCAANAQTADTVKYAAGNDLYRGITRKLPYRQMVTPYGVEVTFAKTVHIIFPAAVRYVDLGSNHIIAGKADGAENVIRVKATTEGFPGETNFSVICEDGSFFSFNAKYAREPEMLNIEMKDFLENEDTSDFSHTRMNIHFRELAGESPLLVKLIMQSIYKNNDRKVRHLGSKRFGIQFLIKGIYTYNGMLYVHTQTKNSSNVPFDTDFIKFKIVDKKVPKRTAIQETVLDAVRSYNEVIEIAGKSTVRTVYALPKFTIPDDKLLVVELYEKNGGRHQTIRVENADIVNAEVIDELKIK
;
A
#
# COMPACT_ATOMS: atom_id res chain seq x y z
N MET A 1 80.72 -23.64 53.01
CA MET A 1 80.91 -24.67 51.93
C MET A 1 79.60 -24.95 51.31
N LYS A 2 79.63 -24.90 49.97
CA LYS A 2 78.62 -25.28 49.01
C LYS A 2 77.42 -24.30 48.73
N GLN A 3 77.59 -23.62 47.61
CA GLN A 3 76.62 -22.88 46.86
C GLN A 3 75.52 -23.83 46.27
N ILE A 4 74.29 -23.39 46.26
CA ILE A 4 73.27 -23.94 45.33
C ILE A 4 72.66 -22.77 44.63
N PHE A 5 72.95 -22.73 43.29
CA PHE A 5 72.36 -21.86 42.35
C PHE A 5 70.91 -22.29 42.06
N GLY A 6 69.99 -21.43 42.34
CA GLY A 6 68.54 -21.60 41.88
C GLY A 6 68.27 -20.86 40.59
N LEU A 7 68.06 -21.64 39.59
CA LEU A 7 67.70 -21.17 38.21
C LEU A 7 66.26 -20.66 38.20
N PHE A 8 66.10 -19.35 37.99
CA PHE A 8 64.79 -18.72 37.78
C PHE A 8 64.48 -18.81 36.33
N ALA A 9 63.62 -19.75 35.95
CA ALA A 9 63.11 -19.85 34.58
C ALA A 9 61.97 -18.83 34.39
N LEU A 10 62.23 -17.80 33.58
CA LEU A 10 61.28 -16.78 33.17
C LEU A 10 60.39 -17.38 32.05
N LEU A 11 59.15 -17.74 32.39
CA LEU A 11 58.12 -18.15 31.43
C LEU A 11 57.55 -16.87 30.76
N LEU A 12 58.07 -16.53 29.60
CA LEU A 12 57.48 -15.55 28.69
C LEU A 12 56.27 -16.19 28.00
N GLY A 13 55.10 -15.91 28.55
CA GLY A 13 53.83 -16.22 27.89
C GLY A 13 53.63 -15.34 26.66
N VAL A 14 53.79 -15.92 25.50
CA VAL A 14 53.40 -15.26 24.21
C VAL A 14 51.90 -15.28 24.12
N CYS A 15 51.25 -14.17 24.47
CA CYS A 15 49.87 -13.90 24.08
C CYS A 15 49.84 -13.66 22.57
N ALA A 16 49.48 -14.70 21.82
CA ALA A 16 49.13 -14.55 20.40
C ALA A 16 47.78 -13.76 20.36
N ALA A 17 47.90 -12.45 20.17
CA ALA A 17 46.76 -11.63 19.79
C ALA A 17 46.35 -12.04 18.37
N ASN A 18 45.24 -12.75 18.26
CA ASN A 18 44.52 -12.91 16.98
C ASN A 18 44.03 -11.53 16.55
N ALA A 19 44.86 -10.80 15.82
CA ALA A 19 44.41 -9.67 15.04
C ALA A 19 43.52 -10.23 13.93
N GLN A 20 42.19 -10.14 14.09
CA GLN A 20 41.27 -10.25 12.98
C GLN A 20 41.69 -9.16 11.99
N THR A 21 42.29 -9.56 10.88
CA THR A 21 42.49 -8.70 9.74
C THR A 21 41.12 -8.26 9.25
N ALA A 22 40.75 -7.03 9.60
CA ALA A 22 39.65 -6.37 8.91
C ALA A 22 40.03 -6.34 7.43
N ASP A 23 39.26 -7.03 6.61
CA ASP A 23 39.34 -6.94 5.15
C ASP A 23 39.18 -5.47 4.75
N THR A 24 40.30 -4.78 4.62
CA THR A 24 40.37 -3.48 3.98
C THR A 24 40.21 -3.72 2.48
N VAL A 25 38.94 -3.61 2.03
CA VAL A 25 38.67 -3.49 0.59
C VAL A 25 39.48 -2.30 0.09
N LYS A 26 40.55 -2.58 -0.68
CA LYS A 26 41.32 -1.56 -1.37
C LYS A 26 40.46 -0.95 -2.47
N TYR A 27 39.79 0.15 -2.14
CA TYR A 27 39.18 0.99 -3.18
C TYR A 27 40.30 1.57 -4.03
N ALA A 28 40.24 1.35 -5.34
CA ALA A 28 41.12 2.01 -6.30
C ALA A 28 41.05 3.53 -6.08
N ALA A 29 42.20 4.20 -6.11
CA ALA A 29 42.34 5.62 -5.88
C ALA A 29 41.74 6.42 -7.06
N GLY A 30 40.41 6.47 -7.13
CA GLY A 30 39.66 7.46 -7.89
C GLY A 30 39.29 8.62 -6.97
N ASN A 31 39.14 9.82 -7.53
CA ASN A 31 38.69 11.02 -6.79
C ASN A 31 37.41 10.78 -5.99
N ASP A 32 37.52 10.20 -4.82
CA ASP A 32 36.39 9.97 -3.94
C ASP A 32 36.15 11.24 -3.11
N LEU A 33 35.38 12.15 -3.68
CA LEU A 33 34.96 13.41 -3.07
C LEU A 33 34.28 13.23 -1.70
N TYR A 34 33.79 12.02 -1.41
CA TYR A 34 33.04 11.72 -0.20
C TYR A 34 33.83 10.89 0.83
N ARG A 35 35.11 10.66 0.56
CA ARG A 35 35.97 9.81 1.43
C ARG A 35 36.05 10.42 2.83
N GLY A 36 35.53 9.66 3.81
CA GLY A 36 35.49 10.08 5.21
C GLY A 36 34.28 10.93 5.62
N ILE A 37 33.43 11.36 4.68
CA ILE A 37 32.20 12.14 4.95
C ILE A 37 30.97 11.24 4.95
N THR A 38 30.98 10.11 4.22
CA THR A 38 29.85 9.21 4.11
C THR A 38 29.86 8.09 5.16
N ARG A 39 28.68 7.79 5.72
CA ARG A 39 28.46 6.61 6.54
C ARG A 39 28.29 5.38 5.66
N LYS A 40 28.93 4.27 5.99
CA LYS A 40 28.65 2.98 5.34
C LYS A 40 27.26 2.52 5.73
N LEU A 41 26.43 2.14 4.75
CA LEU A 41 25.17 1.49 4.98
C LEU A 41 25.42 0.02 5.38
N PRO A 42 24.90 -0.45 6.53
CA PRO A 42 25.01 -1.86 6.88
C PRO A 42 24.12 -2.71 5.96
N TYR A 43 24.57 -3.91 5.61
CA TYR A 43 23.82 -4.82 4.73
C TYR A 43 22.39 -5.11 5.20
N ARG A 44 22.14 -5.10 6.52
CA ARG A 44 20.79 -5.27 7.08
C ARG A 44 19.77 -4.20 6.70
N GLN A 45 20.25 -3.05 6.15
CA GLN A 45 19.38 -1.98 5.66
C GLN A 45 19.15 -2.06 4.15
N MET A 46 19.76 -3.02 3.48
CA MET A 46 19.59 -3.22 2.06
C MET A 46 18.35 -4.07 1.79
N VAL A 47 17.48 -3.58 0.93
CA VAL A 47 16.45 -4.41 0.30
C VAL A 47 17.14 -5.23 -0.76
N THR A 48 17.27 -6.54 -0.56
CA THR A 48 17.95 -7.44 -1.50
C THR A 48 17.18 -7.50 -2.82
N PRO A 49 17.81 -7.13 -3.96
CA PRO A 49 17.14 -7.19 -5.25
C PRO A 49 16.98 -8.64 -5.72
N TYR A 50 15.90 -8.91 -6.45
CA TYR A 50 15.72 -10.16 -7.19
C TYR A 50 16.54 -10.11 -8.49
N GLY A 51 17.23 -11.20 -8.82
CA GLY A 51 17.88 -11.35 -10.12
C GLY A 51 16.85 -11.71 -11.20
N VAL A 52 16.86 -10.99 -12.33
CA VAL A 52 16.01 -11.30 -13.48
C VAL A 52 16.81 -11.23 -14.77
N GLU A 53 16.55 -12.19 -15.65
CA GLU A 53 17.12 -12.18 -17.00
C GLU A 53 16.11 -11.62 -17.98
N VAL A 54 16.58 -10.69 -18.84
CA VAL A 54 15.75 -10.06 -19.87
C VAL A 54 16.39 -10.26 -21.25
N THR A 55 15.58 -10.33 -22.29
CA THR A 55 16.06 -10.52 -23.66
C THR A 55 15.37 -9.54 -24.60
N PHE A 56 15.99 -9.32 -25.75
CA PHE A 56 15.41 -8.52 -26.84
C PHE A 56 14.29 -9.27 -27.58
N ALA A 57 14.43 -10.60 -27.72
CA ALA A 57 13.51 -11.41 -28.54
C ALA A 57 12.19 -11.77 -27.83
N LYS A 58 12.20 -11.91 -26.51
CA LYS A 58 11.04 -12.36 -25.70
C LYS A 58 10.70 -11.31 -24.63
N THR A 59 9.51 -11.37 -24.10
CA THR A 59 9.05 -10.51 -23.01
C THR A 59 9.00 -11.31 -21.71
N VAL A 60 9.54 -10.76 -20.65
CA VAL A 60 9.40 -11.30 -19.29
C VAL A 60 8.17 -10.66 -18.65
N HIS A 61 7.30 -11.49 -18.09
CA HIS A 61 6.12 -11.05 -17.34
C HIS A 61 6.35 -11.27 -15.85
N ILE A 62 6.08 -10.25 -15.05
CA ILE A 62 6.17 -10.34 -13.60
C ILE A 62 4.80 -10.00 -13.03
N ILE A 63 4.22 -10.94 -12.30
CA ILE A 63 2.90 -10.84 -11.67
C ILE A 63 3.11 -10.49 -10.20
N PHE A 64 2.51 -9.39 -9.75
CA PHE A 64 2.60 -8.91 -8.38
C PHE A 64 1.34 -9.26 -7.58
N PRO A 65 1.43 -9.37 -6.24
CA PRO A 65 0.26 -9.66 -5.39
C PRO A 65 -0.76 -8.51 -5.33
N ALA A 66 -0.37 -7.31 -5.71
CA ALA A 66 -1.22 -6.13 -5.76
C ALA A 66 -0.99 -5.32 -7.04
N ALA A 67 -1.93 -4.44 -7.38
CA ALA A 67 -1.82 -3.56 -8.54
C ALA A 67 -0.51 -2.74 -8.49
N VAL A 68 0.14 -2.63 -9.63
CA VAL A 68 1.39 -1.87 -9.78
C VAL A 68 1.07 -0.38 -9.89
N ARG A 69 1.62 0.40 -8.99
CA ARG A 69 1.48 1.86 -8.97
C ARG A 69 2.56 2.55 -9.79
N TYR A 70 3.81 2.15 -9.60
CA TYR A 70 4.97 2.82 -10.17
C TYR A 70 6.07 1.82 -10.53
N VAL A 71 6.72 2.07 -11.65
CA VAL A 71 7.91 1.34 -12.09
C VAL A 71 9.00 2.36 -12.39
N ASP A 72 10.17 2.17 -11.80
CA ASP A 72 11.37 2.98 -12.03
C ASP A 72 12.46 2.16 -12.68
N LEU A 73 13.00 2.65 -13.79
CA LEU A 73 14.03 1.98 -14.57
C LEU A 73 15.38 2.66 -14.37
N GLY A 74 16.39 1.89 -13.97
CA GLY A 74 17.74 2.41 -13.75
C GLY A 74 18.50 2.80 -15.02
N SER A 75 18.09 2.30 -16.18
CA SER A 75 18.68 2.66 -17.46
C SER A 75 17.72 2.45 -18.64
N ASN A 76 18.10 2.95 -19.81
CA ASN A 76 17.37 2.75 -21.07
C ASN A 76 17.68 1.41 -21.77
N HIS A 77 18.46 0.53 -21.15
CA HIS A 77 18.73 -0.82 -21.66
C HIS A 77 17.53 -1.75 -21.56
N ILE A 78 16.57 -1.40 -20.72
CA ILE A 78 15.32 -2.13 -20.55
C ILE A 78 14.13 -1.20 -20.73
N ILE A 79 13.02 -1.78 -21.15
CA ILE A 79 11.70 -1.15 -21.16
C ILE A 79 10.75 -1.98 -20.33
N ALA A 80 9.94 -1.32 -19.53
CA ALA A 80 8.87 -1.97 -18.78
C ALA A 80 7.57 -1.19 -18.89
N GLY A 81 6.46 -1.89 -18.79
CA GLY A 81 5.11 -1.31 -18.79
C GLY A 81 4.10 -2.26 -18.23
N LYS A 82 2.99 -1.75 -17.74
CA LYS A 82 1.86 -2.58 -17.30
C LYS A 82 1.29 -3.36 -18.49
N ALA A 83 0.78 -4.54 -18.22
CA ALA A 83 0.01 -5.29 -19.21
C ALA A 83 -1.40 -4.68 -19.35
N ASP A 84 -1.91 -4.62 -20.57
CA ASP A 84 -3.23 -4.07 -20.83
C ASP A 84 -4.32 -4.91 -20.15
N GLY A 85 -5.15 -4.28 -19.32
CA GLY A 85 -6.22 -4.93 -18.59
C GLY A 85 -5.77 -5.78 -17.39
N ALA A 86 -4.47 -5.76 -17.02
CA ALA A 86 -3.94 -6.45 -15.84
C ALA A 86 -3.05 -5.50 -15.02
N GLU A 87 -3.66 -4.84 -14.03
CA GLU A 87 -3.01 -3.82 -13.22
C GLU A 87 -1.84 -4.32 -12.36
N ASN A 88 -1.80 -5.62 -12.09
CA ASN A 88 -0.76 -6.26 -11.27
C ASN A 88 0.32 -6.99 -12.07
N VAL A 89 0.37 -6.80 -13.40
CA VAL A 89 1.36 -7.45 -14.27
C VAL A 89 2.19 -6.39 -14.97
N ILE A 90 3.52 -6.53 -14.90
CA ILE A 90 4.44 -5.76 -15.74
C ILE A 90 5.08 -6.65 -16.81
N ARG A 91 5.35 -6.05 -17.95
CA ARG A 91 6.10 -6.61 -19.05
C ARG A 91 7.47 -5.94 -19.09
N VAL A 92 8.53 -6.74 -19.04
CA VAL A 92 9.91 -6.24 -19.10
C VAL A 92 10.63 -6.86 -20.30
N LYS A 93 11.38 -6.03 -21.02
CA LYS A 93 12.11 -6.44 -22.22
C LYS A 93 13.40 -5.63 -22.36
N ALA A 94 14.46 -6.24 -22.90
CA ALA A 94 15.65 -5.48 -23.31
C ALA A 94 15.34 -4.63 -24.56
N THR A 95 15.88 -3.43 -24.62
CA THR A 95 15.74 -2.51 -25.76
C THR A 95 16.72 -2.83 -26.89
N THR A 96 17.83 -3.47 -26.54
CA THR A 96 18.91 -3.86 -27.48
C THR A 96 19.40 -5.26 -27.15
N GLU A 97 19.96 -5.95 -28.14
CA GLU A 97 20.64 -7.21 -27.92
C GLU A 97 21.97 -6.98 -27.18
N GLY A 98 22.20 -7.77 -26.13
CA GLY A 98 23.50 -7.86 -25.47
C GLY A 98 23.97 -6.59 -24.79
N PHE A 99 23.15 -5.89 -24.02
CA PHE A 99 23.65 -4.76 -23.23
C PHE A 99 24.67 -5.24 -22.17
N PRO A 100 25.76 -4.48 -21.95
CA PRO A 100 26.82 -4.87 -21.04
C PRO A 100 26.43 -4.66 -19.58
N GLY A 101 26.86 -5.59 -18.71
CA GLY A 101 26.69 -5.47 -17.27
C GLY A 101 25.28 -5.77 -16.82
N GLU A 102 24.90 -5.12 -15.75
CA GLU A 102 23.58 -5.21 -15.12
C GLU A 102 22.93 -3.83 -15.07
N THR A 103 21.63 -3.79 -15.08
CA THR A 103 20.83 -2.63 -14.74
C THR A 103 19.84 -3.01 -13.65
N ASN A 104 19.13 -2.04 -13.10
CA ASN A 104 18.14 -2.30 -12.09
C ASN A 104 16.79 -1.68 -12.46
N PHE A 105 15.76 -2.16 -11.82
CA PHE A 105 14.47 -1.49 -11.77
C PHE A 105 13.78 -1.79 -10.44
N SER A 106 12.86 -0.91 -10.07
CA SER A 106 12.05 -1.08 -8.88
C SER A 106 10.57 -0.92 -9.18
N VAL A 107 9.74 -1.58 -8.39
CA VAL A 107 8.29 -1.59 -8.52
C VAL A 107 7.67 -1.27 -7.18
N ILE A 108 6.72 -0.32 -7.17
CA ILE A 108 5.88 0.00 -6.01
C ILE A 108 4.45 -0.37 -6.35
N CYS A 109 3.82 -1.16 -5.49
CA CYS A 109 2.43 -1.54 -5.63
C CYS A 109 1.50 -0.64 -4.80
N GLU A 110 0.19 -0.69 -5.12
CA GLU A 110 -0.84 0.09 -4.43
C GLU A 110 -1.00 -0.26 -2.94
N ASP A 111 -0.59 -1.46 -2.55
CA ASP A 111 -0.57 -1.91 -1.15
C ASP A 111 0.69 -1.47 -0.37
N GLY A 112 1.59 -0.70 -1.00
CA GLY A 112 2.86 -0.24 -0.45
C GLY A 112 3.99 -1.27 -0.52
N SER A 113 3.83 -2.38 -1.20
CA SER A 113 4.92 -3.33 -1.44
C SER A 113 5.97 -2.72 -2.36
N PHE A 114 7.24 -2.91 -2.00
CA PHE A 114 8.39 -2.48 -2.78
C PHE A 114 9.19 -3.70 -3.24
N PHE A 115 9.44 -3.80 -4.53
CA PHE A 115 10.23 -4.85 -5.13
C PHE A 115 11.41 -4.23 -5.88
N SER A 116 12.61 -4.72 -5.63
CA SER A 116 13.84 -4.31 -6.31
C SER A 116 14.36 -5.45 -7.16
N PHE A 117 14.82 -5.14 -8.36
CA PHE A 117 15.34 -6.12 -9.31
C PHE A 117 16.69 -5.67 -9.89
N ASN A 118 17.63 -6.62 -10.01
CA ASN A 118 18.80 -6.50 -10.86
C ASN A 118 18.53 -7.28 -12.15
N ALA A 119 18.59 -6.59 -13.28
CA ALA A 119 18.32 -7.15 -14.60
C ALA A 119 19.61 -7.29 -15.41
N LYS A 120 19.86 -8.47 -15.96
CA LYS A 120 20.94 -8.72 -16.90
C LYS A 120 20.39 -9.24 -18.22
N TYR A 121 21.15 -9.02 -19.30
CA TYR A 121 20.78 -9.59 -20.57
C TYR A 121 21.09 -11.09 -20.63
N ALA A 122 20.14 -11.88 -21.09
CA ALA A 122 20.33 -13.27 -21.47
C ALA A 122 19.65 -13.51 -22.82
N ARG A 123 20.34 -14.20 -23.74
CA ARG A 123 19.76 -14.54 -25.04
C ARG A 123 18.56 -15.46 -24.88
N GLU A 124 18.63 -16.42 -23.96
CA GLU A 124 17.60 -17.34 -23.56
C GLU A 124 17.39 -17.24 -22.05
N PRO A 125 16.48 -16.38 -21.57
CA PRO A 125 16.17 -16.27 -20.15
C PRO A 125 15.64 -17.57 -19.59
N GLU A 126 16.06 -17.92 -18.38
CA GLU A 126 15.60 -19.11 -17.68
C GLU A 126 14.12 -19.03 -17.33
N MET A 127 13.64 -17.82 -16.97
CA MET A 127 12.25 -17.59 -16.58
C MET A 127 11.65 -16.45 -17.40
N LEU A 128 10.48 -16.69 -18.01
CA LEU A 128 9.73 -15.68 -18.76
C LEU A 128 8.47 -15.22 -18.02
N ASN A 129 7.95 -16.02 -17.08
CA ASN A 129 6.79 -15.69 -16.29
C ASN A 129 7.12 -15.89 -14.81
N ILE A 130 7.10 -14.82 -14.05
CA ILE A 130 7.51 -14.79 -12.65
C ILE A 130 6.33 -14.33 -11.81
N GLU A 131 5.96 -15.09 -10.80
CA GLU A 131 4.94 -14.72 -9.84
C GLU A 131 5.59 -14.33 -8.51
N MET A 132 5.38 -13.09 -8.10
CA MET A 132 5.86 -12.57 -6.82
C MET A 132 4.84 -12.90 -5.74
N LYS A 133 5.28 -13.67 -4.73
CA LYS A 133 4.40 -14.04 -3.61
C LYS A 133 4.10 -12.85 -2.70
N ASP A 134 2.93 -12.89 -2.07
CA ASP A 134 2.61 -11.97 -0.98
C ASP A 134 3.48 -12.32 0.24
N PHE A 135 4.24 -11.34 0.72
CA PHE A 135 5.12 -11.50 1.88
C PHE A 135 4.35 -11.75 3.19
N LEU A 136 3.04 -11.49 3.22
CA LEU A 136 2.20 -11.78 4.40
C LEU A 136 1.85 -13.26 4.55
N GLU A 137 2.02 -14.06 3.51
CA GLU A 137 1.70 -15.50 3.53
C GLU A 137 2.90 -16.38 3.91
N ASN A 138 4.11 -15.83 3.95
CA ASN A 138 5.32 -16.56 4.32
C ASN A 138 5.73 -16.18 5.74
N GLU A 139 5.32 -16.96 6.74
CA GLU A 139 5.73 -16.85 8.14
C GLU A 139 7.23 -17.09 8.38
N ASP A 140 7.97 -17.61 7.40
CA ASP A 140 9.37 -18.03 7.53
C ASP A 140 10.43 -16.97 7.19
N THR A 141 10.05 -15.76 6.79
CA THR A 141 11.02 -14.71 6.46
C THR A 141 10.90 -13.52 7.40
N SER A 142 11.61 -13.61 8.52
CA SER A 142 11.74 -12.54 9.53
C SER A 142 12.36 -11.22 9.02
N ASP A 143 12.82 -11.15 7.77
CA ASP A 143 13.61 -10.03 7.26
C ASP A 143 12.84 -9.00 6.40
N PHE A 144 11.60 -9.29 5.97
CA PHE A 144 10.97 -8.48 4.91
C PHE A 144 9.75 -7.64 5.34
N SER A 145 9.29 -7.75 6.58
CA SER A 145 8.06 -7.08 7.02
C SER A 145 8.15 -5.55 7.14
N HIS A 146 9.37 -5.01 7.21
CA HIS A 146 9.58 -3.58 7.46
C HIS A 146 9.39 -2.67 6.24
N THR A 147 9.57 -3.19 5.03
CA THR A 147 9.57 -2.36 3.80
C THR A 147 8.18 -1.82 3.44
N ARG A 148 7.12 -2.60 3.70
CA ARG A 148 5.73 -2.19 3.41
C ARG A 148 5.22 -1.06 4.30
N MET A 149 5.63 -1.03 5.57
CA MET A 149 5.16 -0.02 6.52
C MET A 149 5.83 1.35 6.31
N ASN A 150 6.89 1.40 5.54
CA ASN A 150 7.69 2.61 5.33
C ASN A 150 7.36 3.38 4.04
N ILE A 151 6.46 2.85 3.20
CA ILE A 151 6.01 3.54 2.00
C ILE A 151 4.74 4.30 2.31
N HIS A 152 4.82 5.63 2.19
CA HIS A 152 3.75 6.56 2.51
C HIS A 152 3.21 7.19 1.24
N PHE A 153 1.89 7.27 1.10
CA PHE A 153 1.27 7.87 -0.06
C PHE A 153 0.59 9.19 0.30
N ARG A 154 0.82 10.20 -0.52
CA ARG A 154 0.29 11.55 -0.29
C ARG A 154 -1.24 11.59 -0.20
N GLU A 155 -1.94 10.83 -1.04
CA GLU A 155 -3.40 10.75 -1.03
C GLU A 155 -3.96 10.06 0.23
N LEU A 156 -3.12 9.34 0.98
CA LEU A 156 -3.45 8.73 2.27
C LEU A 156 -3.01 9.61 3.46
N ALA A 157 -2.93 10.93 3.25
CA ALA A 157 -2.45 11.89 4.24
C ALA A 157 -1.01 11.58 4.75
N GLY A 158 -0.20 10.92 3.93
CA GLY A 158 1.14 10.50 4.31
C GLY A 158 1.19 9.19 5.10
N GLU A 159 0.10 8.44 5.17
CA GLU A 159 0.06 7.12 5.81
C GLU A 159 0.42 5.99 4.85
N SER A 160 0.86 4.86 5.40
CA SER A 160 1.11 3.67 4.59
C SER A 160 -0.22 3.01 4.18
N PRO A 161 -0.31 2.46 2.95
CA PRO A 161 -1.49 1.72 2.51
C PRO A 161 -1.86 0.56 3.42
N LEU A 162 -0.85 -0.12 3.99
CA LEU A 162 -1.08 -1.22 4.93
C LEU A 162 -1.79 -0.74 6.19
N LEU A 163 -1.35 0.38 6.79
CA LEU A 163 -2.01 0.93 7.98
C LEU A 163 -3.45 1.32 7.69
N VAL A 164 -3.71 2.01 6.57
CA VAL A 164 -5.07 2.38 6.14
C VAL A 164 -5.94 1.12 5.96
N LYS A 165 -5.41 0.06 5.34
CA LYS A 165 -6.09 -1.24 5.19
C LYS A 165 -6.43 -1.86 6.55
N LEU A 166 -5.47 -1.89 7.50
CA LEU A 166 -5.68 -2.43 8.85
C LEU A 166 -6.75 -1.65 9.63
N ILE A 167 -6.77 -0.32 9.51
CA ILE A 167 -7.79 0.54 10.10
C ILE A 167 -9.17 0.18 9.54
N MET A 168 -9.33 0.14 8.21
CA MET A 168 -10.59 -0.22 7.57
C MET A 168 -11.05 -1.63 7.97
N GLN A 169 -10.12 -2.57 8.05
CA GLN A 169 -10.38 -3.94 8.47
C GLN A 169 -10.83 -4.03 9.93
N SER A 170 -10.21 -3.26 10.82
CA SER A 170 -10.61 -3.16 12.23
C SER A 170 -12.04 -2.61 12.38
N ILE A 171 -12.37 -1.51 11.69
CA ILE A 171 -13.72 -0.93 11.67
C ILE A 171 -14.74 -1.96 11.16
N TYR A 172 -14.42 -2.64 10.06
CA TYR A 172 -15.29 -3.67 9.47
C TYR A 172 -15.54 -4.85 10.42
N LYS A 173 -14.49 -5.38 11.07
CA LYS A 173 -14.58 -6.51 12.01
C LYS A 173 -15.33 -6.15 13.27
N ASN A 174 -15.07 -5.00 13.88
CA ASN A 174 -15.73 -4.52 15.09
C ASN A 174 -17.22 -4.28 14.87
N ASN A 175 -17.60 -3.89 13.66
CA ASN A 175 -18.99 -3.77 13.21
C ASN A 175 -19.89 -2.91 14.12
N ASP A 176 -19.33 -1.96 14.86
CA ASP A 176 -20.05 -1.09 15.76
C ASP A 176 -21.02 -0.17 15.00
N ARG A 177 -22.14 0.16 15.63
CA ARG A 177 -23.08 1.15 15.13
C ARG A 177 -23.02 2.40 16.01
N LYS A 178 -22.14 3.32 15.68
CA LYS A 178 -21.92 4.59 16.38
C LYS A 178 -22.94 5.64 15.96
N VAL A 179 -23.34 5.64 14.70
CA VAL A 179 -24.33 6.57 14.14
C VAL A 179 -25.64 5.82 13.89
N ARG A 180 -26.78 6.37 14.36
CA ARG A 180 -28.09 5.72 14.27
C ARG A 180 -29.09 6.42 13.36
N HIS A 181 -28.92 7.71 13.09
CA HIS A 181 -29.87 8.55 12.35
C HIS A 181 -29.55 8.67 10.85
N LEU A 182 -28.35 8.29 10.40
CA LEU A 182 -27.96 8.37 9.00
C LEU A 182 -28.38 7.12 8.22
N GLY A 183 -29.39 7.26 7.39
CA GLY A 183 -29.84 6.15 6.55
C GLY A 183 -30.93 6.51 5.58
N SER A 184 -31.09 5.64 4.57
CA SER A 184 -32.15 5.65 3.57
C SER A 184 -32.76 4.26 3.45
N LYS A 185 -34.08 4.19 3.27
CA LYS A 185 -34.79 2.92 3.04
C LYS A 185 -35.84 3.13 1.97
N ARG A 186 -35.60 2.67 0.76
CA ARG A 186 -36.53 2.75 -0.38
C ARG A 186 -36.40 1.50 -1.25
N PHE A 187 -37.46 1.11 -1.90
CA PHE A 187 -37.49 0.03 -2.92
C PHE A 187 -36.91 -1.31 -2.45
N GLY A 188 -37.10 -1.64 -1.17
CA GLY A 188 -36.57 -2.87 -0.59
C GLY A 188 -35.08 -2.82 -0.24
N ILE A 189 -34.41 -1.70 -0.51
CA ILE A 189 -33.01 -1.47 -0.15
C ILE A 189 -32.95 -0.54 1.06
N GLN A 190 -32.11 -0.89 2.04
CA GLN A 190 -31.76 -0.04 3.17
C GLN A 190 -30.26 0.25 3.12
N PHE A 191 -29.90 1.52 3.06
CA PHE A 191 -28.54 2.00 3.08
C PHE A 191 -28.30 2.82 4.35
N LEU A 192 -27.27 2.49 5.12
CA LEU A 192 -26.97 3.11 6.41
C LEU A 192 -25.50 3.54 6.46
N ILE A 193 -25.23 4.65 7.14
CA ILE A 193 -23.90 4.94 7.67
C ILE A 193 -23.90 4.49 9.12
N LYS A 194 -23.09 3.49 9.45
CA LYS A 194 -22.98 2.91 10.80
C LYS A 194 -22.05 3.70 11.69
N GLY A 195 -21.03 4.32 11.13
CA GLY A 195 -20.06 5.12 11.86
C GLY A 195 -19.20 5.96 10.91
N ILE A 196 -18.73 7.07 11.43
CA ILE A 196 -17.74 7.92 10.81
C ILE A 196 -16.58 7.99 11.79
N TYR A 197 -15.36 7.72 11.31
CA TYR A 197 -14.16 7.65 12.13
C TYR A 197 -13.08 8.54 11.53
N THR A 198 -12.13 8.98 12.36
CA THR A 198 -11.01 9.80 11.91
C THR A 198 -9.68 9.28 12.47
N TYR A 199 -8.63 9.35 11.65
CA TYR A 199 -7.26 9.06 12.01
C TYR A 199 -6.31 9.80 11.09
N ASN A 200 -5.35 10.55 11.66
CA ASN A 200 -4.23 11.21 10.95
C ASN A 200 -4.58 11.86 9.59
N GLY A 201 -5.62 12.71 9.56
CA GLY A 201 -5.98 13.41 8.33
C GLY A 201 -6.80 12.57 7.33
N MET A 202 -7.30 11.42 7.76
CA MET A 202 -8.24 10.58 7.00
C MET A 202 -9.57 10.48 7.72
N LEU A 203 -10.65 10.33 6.95
CA LEU A 203 -11.99 9.97 7.42
C LEU A 203 -12.35 8.60 6.89
N TYR A 204 -12.96 7.78 7.74
CA TYR A 204 -13.43 6.45 7.38
C TYR A 204 -14.94 6.37 7.58
N VAL A 205 -15.66 6.02 6.53
CA VAL A 205 -17.12 5.90 6.54
C VAL A 205 -17.51 4.43 6.47
N HIS A 206 -18.06 3.91 7.56
CA HIS A 206 -18.57 2.53 7.63
C HIS A 206 -20.02 2.50 7.19
N THR A 207 -20.28 1.85 6.07
CA THR A 207 -21.62 1.73 5.48
C THR A 207 -22.16 0.31 5.60
N GLN A 208 -23.49 0.19 5.52
CA GLN A 208 -24.19 -1.09 5.42
C GLN A 208 -25.33 -0.97 4.43
N THR A 209 -25.38 -1.87 3.48
CA THR A 209 -26.50 -1.99 2.53
C THR A 209 -27.19 -3.33 2.75
N LYS A 210 -28.50 -3.29 3.02
CA LYS A 210 -29.36 -4.47 3.15
C LYS A 210 -30.34 -4.50 2.00
N ASN A 211 -30.29 -5.55 1.21
CA ASN A 211 -31.27 -5.85 0.20
C ASN A 211 -32.35 -6.78 0.78
N SER A 212 -33.54 -6.26 0.99
CA SER A 212 -34.70 -7.03 1.50
C SER A 212 -35.57 -7.59 0.38
N SER A 213 -35.28 -7.26 -0.87
CA SER A 213 -35.97 -7.79 -2.06
C SER A 213 -35.41 -9.16 -2.47
N ASN A 214 -36.07 -9.83 -3.40
CA ASN A 214 -35.57 -11.08 -4.00
C ASN A 214 -34.64 -10.83 -5.21
N VAL A 215 -34.65 -9.58 -5.74
CA VAL A 215 -33.85 -9.20 -6.91
C VAL A 215 -32.48 -8.69 -6.44
N PRO A 216 -31.36 -9.16 -6.98
CA PRO A 216 -30.05 -8.61 -6.68
C PRO A 216 -29.99 -7.10 -6.93
N PHE A 217 -29.15 -6.42 -6.20
CA PHE A 217 -28.85 -4.99 -6.38
C PHE A 217 -27.43 -4.88 -6.95
N ASP A 218 -27.34 -4.54 -8.23
CA ASP A 218 -26.09 -4.35 -8.91
C ASP A 218 -25.56 -2.95 -8.59
N THR A 219 -24.51 -2.86 -7.83
CA THR A 219 -23.89 -1.57 -7.47
C THR A 219 -23.17 -1.00 -8.68
N ASP A 220 -23.55 0.21 -9.12
CA ASP A 220 -22.80 0.94 -10.14
C ASP A 220 -21.64 1.69 -9.50
N PHE A 221 -21.95 2.61 -8.60
CA PHE A 221 -20.97 3.34 -7.80
C PHE A 221 -21.57 3.91 -6.51
N ILE A 222 -20.71 4.26 -5.57
CA ILE A 222 -21.02 5.17 -4.47
C ILE A 222 -20.40 6.54 -4.74
N LYS A 223 -21.12 7.61 -4.41
CA LYS A 223 -20.67 8.99 -4.61
C LYS A 223 -20.79 9.78 -3.33
N PHE A 224 -19.71 10.45 -2.97
CA PHE A 224 -19.67 11.43 -1.88
C PHE A 224 -19.60 12.82 -2.50
N LYS A 225 -20.50 13.72 -2.16
CA LYS A 225 -20.50 15.07 -2.71
C LYS A 225 -20.96 16.11 -1.69
N ILE A 226 -20.28 17.25 -1.66
CA ILE A 226 -20.68 18.41 -0.88
C ILE A 226 -21.60 19.26 -1.75
N VAL A 227 -22.78 19.56 -1.22
CA VAL A 227 -23.81 20.37 -1.90
C VAL A 227 -24.36 21.45 -0.98
N ASP A 228 -24.90 22.50 -1.53
CA ASP A 228 -25.57 23.56 -0.79
C ASP A 228 -26.88 23.07 -0.13
N LYS A 229 -27.14 23.44 1.13
CA LYS A 229 -28.40 23.13 1.84
C LYS A 229 -29.61 23.79 1.20
N LYS A 230 -29.44 25.01 0.72
CA LYS A 230 -30.49 25.79 0.06
C LYS A 230 -30.08 26.13 -1.35
N VAL A 231 -30.84 25.66 -2.32
CA VAL A 231 -30.68 26.02 -3.72
C VAL A 231 -31.73 27.06 -4.08
N PRO A 232 -31.38 28.32 -4.38
CA PRO A 232 -32.32 29.28 -4.92
C PRO A 232 -32.86 28.81 -6.26
N LYS A 233 -34.16 29.08 -6.52
CA LYS A 233 -34.94 28.52 -7.66
C LYS A 233 -34.35 28.72 -9.08
N ARG A 234 -33.28 29.45 -9.24
CA ARG A 234 -32.66 29.78 -10.55
C ARG A 234 -31.12 29.75 -10.55
N THR A 235 -30.49 29.06 -9.61
CA THR A 235 -29.04 29.00 -9.53
C THR A 235 -28.56 27.60 -9.85
N ALA A 236 -27.41 27.47 -10.55
CA ALA A 236 -26.74 26.20 -10.75
C ALA A 236 -26.29 25.64 -9.40
N ILE A 237 -26.56 24.34 -9.17
CA ILE A 237 -26.10 23.63 -7.97
C ILE A 237 -24.58 23.48 -8.08
N GLN A 238 -23.87 24.00 -7.11
CA GLN A 238 -22.43 23.77 -7.00
C GLN A 238 -22.23 22.45 -6.23
N GLU A 239 -21.71 21.44 -6.92
CA GLU A 239 -21.35 20.16 -6.31
C GLU A 239 -19.83 20.01 -6.29
N THR A 240 -19.28 19.61 -5.14
CA THR A 240 -17.89 19.17 -5.04
C THR A 240 -17.88 17.67 -4.76
N VAL A 241 -17.37 16.90 -5.71
CA VAL A 241 -17.25 15.44 -5.57
C VAL A 241 -16.02 15.14 -4.72
N LEU A 242 -16.17 14.21 -3.78
CA LEU A 242 -15.11 13.66 -2.95
C LEU A 242 -14.94 12.20 -3.32
N ASP A 243 -13.75 11.85 -3.78
CA ASP A 243 -13.44 10.46 -4.15
C ASP A 243 -12.88 9.71 -2.95
N ALA A 244 -13.42 8.51 -2.71
CA ALA A 244 -12.83 7.58 -1.77
C ALA A 244 -11.49 7.07 -2.33
N VAL A 245 -10.41 7.29 -1.58
CA VAL A 245 -9.07 6.88 -2.01
C VAL A 245 -8.81 5.40 -1.79
N ARG A 246 -9.57 4.76 -0.90
CA ARG A 246 -9.56 3.30 -0.65
C ARG A 246 -10.94 2.84 -0.22
N SER A 247 -11.25 1.58 -0.54
CA SER A 247 -12.43 0.87 -0.04
C SER A 247 -12.04 -0.50 0.52
N TYR A 248 -12.80 -0.98 1.49
CA TYR A 248 -12.64 -2.33 2.03
C TYR A 248 -13.97 -3.08 1.96
N ASN A 249 -13.96 -4.28 1.39
CA ASN A 249 -15.13 -5.13 1.12
C ASN A 249 -16.18 -4.44 0.25
N GLU A 250 -15.75 -3.75 -0.78
CA GLU A 250 -16.64 -3.23 -1.82
C GLU A 250 -17.10 -4.37 -2.72
N VAL A 251 -18.40 -4.42 -3.00
CA VAL A 251 -19.00 -5.48 -3.80
C VAL A 251 -19.77 -4.88 -4.98
N ILE A 252 -19.70 -5.58 -6.11
CA ILE A 252 -20.39 -5.19 -7.34
C ILE A 252 -21.87 -5.56 -7.27
N GLU A 253 -22.22 -6.67 -6.60
CA GLU A 253 -23.58 -7.19 -6.50
C GLU A 253 -23.94 -7.47 -5.04
N ILE A 254 -25.14 -7.07 -4.63
CA ILE A 254 -25.74 -7.39 -3.32
C ILE A 254 -26.92 -8.32 -3.57
N ALA A 255 -26.74 -9.59 -3.31
CA ALA A 255 -27.76 -10.62 -3.54
C ALA A 255 -29.06 -10.30 -2.81
N GLY A 256 -30.19 -10.84 -3.32
CA GLY A 256 -31.48 -10.75 -2.64
C GLY A 256 -31.44 -11.31 -1.23
N LYS A 257 -32.15 -10.67 -0.28
CA LYS A 257 -32.22 -11.07 1.15
C LYS A 257 -30.87 -11.07 1.87
N SER A 258 -29.88 -10.31 1.36
CA SER A 258 -28.54 -10.24 1.92
C SER A 258 -28.20 -8.87 2.50
N THR A 259 -27.09 -8.80 3.23
CA THR A 259 -26.56 -7.58 3.83
C THR A 259 -25.06 -7.53 3.59
N VAL A 260 -24.57 -6.42 3.06
CA VAL A 260 -23.15 -6.15 2.83
C VAL A 260 -22.73 -4.90 3.59
N ARG A 261 -21.50 -4.88 4.05
CA ARG A 261 -20.89 -3.73 4.71
C ARG A 261 -19.64 -3.33 3.95
N THR A 262 -19.36 -2.05 3.87
CA THR A 262 -18.18 -1.51 3.21
C THR A 262 -17.61 -0.38 4.04
N VAL A 263 -16.29 -0.27 4.10
CA VAL A 263 -15.61 0.87 4.72
C VAL A 263 -14.91 1.65 3.62
N TYR A 264 -15.18 2.95 3.53
CA TYR A 264 -14.54 3.87 2.60
C TYR A 264 -13.59 4.79 3.34
N ALA A 265 -12.41 5.02 2.79
CA ALA A 265 -11.43 5.98 3.30
C ALA A 265 -11.39 7.20 2.38
N LEU A 266 -11.56 8.39 2.95
CA LEU A 266 -11.52 9.68 2.27
C LEU A 266 -10.46 10.57 2.93
N PRO A 267 -9.81 11.47 2.17
CA PRO A 267 -9.03 12.55 2.77
C PRO A 267 -9.91 13.39 3.70
N LYS A 268 -9.34 13.88 4.79
CA LYS A 268 -10.06 14.74 5.73
C LYS A 268 -10.66 15.96 5.04
N PHE A 269 -11.92 16.22 5.29
CA PHE A 269 -12.64 17.42 4.87
C PHE A 269 -13.54 17.93 5.99
N THR A 270 -13.94 19.18 5.89
CA THR A 270 -14.96 19.79 6.71
C THR A 270 -16.00 20.44 5.81
N ILE A 271 -17.20 20.59 6.33
CA ILE A 271 -18.33 21.13 5.58
C ILE A 271 -18.76 22.46 6.23
N PRO A 272 -18.89 23.56 5.48
CA PRO A 272 -19.50 24.78 5.97
C PRO A 272 -20.96 24.54 6.41
N ASP A 273 -21.47 25.40 7.31
CA ASP A 273 -22.81 25.21 7.90
C ASP A 273 -23.96 25.34 6.89
N ASP A 274 -23.73 25.99 5.76
CA ASP A 274 -24.65 26.15 4.63
C ASP A 274 -24.64 24.99 3.65
N LYS A 275 -23.73 23.98 3.86
CA LYS A 275 -23.59 22.82 3.01
C LYS A 275 -23.86 21.50 3.73
N LEU A 276 -24.05 20.44 2.97
CA LEU A 276 -24.13 19.06 3.47
C LEU A 276 -23.23 18.14 2.64
N LEU A 277 -22.84 17.03 3.26
CA LEU A 277 -22.35 15.87 2.50
C LEU A 277 -23.56 15.01 2.11
N VAL A 278 -23.67 14.72 0.83
CA VAL A 278 -24.62 13.77 0.26
C VAL A 278 -23.88 12.51 -0.14
N VAL A 279 -24.31 11.37 0.39
CA VAL A 279 -23.79 10.05 0.03
C VAL A 279 -24.85 9.33 -0.77
N GLU A 280 -24.53 9.00 -2.01
CA GLU A 280 -25.45 8.36 -2.96
C GLU A 280 -24.92 7.00 -3.36
N LEU A 281 -25.78 6.00 -3.31
CA LEU A 281 -25.53 4.65 -3.80
C LEU A 281 -26.40 4.41 -5.02
N TYR A 282 -25.78 4.15 -6.16
CA TYR A 282 -26.48 3.96 -7.43
C TYR A 282 -26.56 2.48 -7.83
N GLU A 283 -27.70 2.13 -8.40
CA GLU A 283 -27.92 0.83 -9.00
C GLU A 283 -27.62 0.89 -10.50
N LYS A 284 -26.84 -0.07 -10.99
CA LYS A 284 -26.53 -0.20 -12.41
C LYS A 284 -27.77 -0.59 -13.19
N ASN A 285 -28.10 0.18 -14.21
CA ASN A 285 -29.28 -0.03 -15.06
C ASN A 285 -30.62 -0.15 -14.28
N GLY A 286 -30.68 0.39 -13.06
CA GLY A 286 -31.86 0.32 -12.18
C GLY A 286 -32.23 1.66 -11.60
N GLY A 287 -33.34 1.71 -10.81
CA GLY A 287 -33.87 2.92 -10.19
C GLY A 287 -33.92 2.90 -8.67
N ARG A 288 -33.29 1.88 -8.03
CA ARG A 288 -33.35 1.72 -6.57
C ARG A 288 -32.23 2.46 -5.84
N HIS A 289 -31.78 3.59 -6.36
CA HIS A 289 -30.72 4.38 -5.74
C HIS A 289 -31.11 4.88 -4.33
N GLN A 290 -30.11 5.06 -3.50
CA GLN A 290 -30.25 5.50 -2.11
C GLN A 290 -29.47 6.79 -1.89
N THR A 291 -29.99 7.68 -1.07
CA THR A 291 -29.35 8.96 -0.75
C THR A 291 -29.37 9.20 0.74
N ILE A 292 -28.24 9.51 1.34
CA ILE A 292 -28.10 9.90 2.75
C ILE A 292 -27.56 11.33 2.80
N ARG A 293 -28.11 12.15 3.68
CA ARG A 293 -27.63 13.50 3.96
C ARG A 293 -26.91 13.50 5.29
N VAL A 294 -25.67 14.01 5.31
CA VAL A 294 -24.79 14.05 6.47
C VAL A 294 -24.51 15.51 6.78
N GLU A 295 -24.77 15.93 8.00
CA GLU A 295 -24.53 17.30 8.47
C GLU A 295 -23.08 17.50 8.91
N ASN A 296 -22.63 18.76 9.01
CA ASN A 296 -21.30 19.07 9.52
C ASN A 296 -21.08 18.51 10.93
N ALA A 297 -22.09 18.53 11.78
CA ALA A 297 -22.02 17.97 13.13
C ALA A 297 -21.65 16.47 13.14
N ASP A 298 -22.13 15.69 12.17
CA ASP A 298 -21.79 14.27 12.06
C ASP A 298 -20.33 14.04 11.72
N ILE A 299 -19.74 14.93 10.90
CA ILE A 299 -18.34 14.87 10.50
C ILE A 299 -17.42 15.29 11.64
N VAL A 300 -17.71 16.42 12.30
CA VAL A 300 -16.86 16.93 13.38
C VAL A 300 -16.92 16.07 14.65
N ASN A 301 -18.00 15.30 14.84
CA ASN A 301 -18.15 14.31 15.89
C ASN A 301 -17.70 12.90 15.45
N ALA A 302 -16.93 12.78 14.37
CA ALA A 302 -16.34 11.50 13.97
C ALA A 302 -15.52 10.90 15.12
N GLU A 303 -15.64 9.58 15.31
CA GLU A 303 -14.93 8.89 16.38
C GLU A 303 -13.44 8.82 16.07
N VAL A 304 -12.61 9.25 17.02
CA VAL A 304 -11.15 9.17 16.88
C VAL A 304 -10.72 7.72 17.08
N ILE A 305 -9.85 7.24 16.21
CA ILE A 305 -9.28 5.90 16.34
C ILE A 305 -7.96 6.03 17.11
N ASP A 306 -7.97 5.73 18.41
CA ASP A 306 -6.80 5.78 19.28
C ASP A 306 -6.08 4.43 19.34
N GLU A 307 -6.80 3.32 19.16
CA GLU A 307 -6.27 1.97 19.21
C GLU A 307 -6.84 1.09 18.10
N LEU A 308 -5.96 0.35 17.42
CA LEU A 308 -6.37 -0.69 16.49
C LEU A 308 -6.76 -1.95 17.28
N LYS A 309 -8.05 -2.17 17.47
CA LYS A 309 -8.58 -3.42 18.02
C LYS A 309 -8.65 -4.47 16.90
N ILE A 310 -7.50 -5.04 16.55
CA ILE A 310 -7.43 -6.17 15.63
C ILE A 310 -7.76 -7.42 16.43
N LYS A 311 -8.98 -7.92 16.28
CA LYS A 311 -9.40 -9.23 16.82
C LYS A 311 -9.04 -10.33 15.83
#